data_9f437738e7926ce0209ee446ddbf7611
#
_entry.id   9f437738e7926ce0209ee446ddbf7611
#
_cell.length_a   1.000
_cell.length_b   1.000
_cell.length_c   1.000
_cell.angle_alpha   90.00
_cell.angle_beta   90.00
_cell.angle_gamma   90.00
#
_symmetry.space_group_name_H-M   'P 1'
#
loop_
_entity.id
_entity.type
_entity.pdbx_description
1 polymer ?
#
loop_
_entity_poly.entity_id
_entity_poly.type
_entity_poly.pdbx_seq_one_letter_code
_entity_poly.pdbx_strand_id
1 'polypeptide(L)'
;MAIPVVERNWAGPGLRAEVDLIAWDGPTLVFVEVKSRKSLEYSAPERAMDDEKRRHVTAAARYFLRRWRMAEAQARFDLVTVVFEPYRIEHVADAWSFEECGGQGAHRVF
;
A
#
# COMPACT_ATOMS: atom_id res chain seq x y z
N MET A 1 11.51 -16.40 -2.19
CA MET A 1 12.60 -15.42 -2.33
C MET A 1 12.47 -14.34 -1.28
N ALA A 2 13.56 -14.03 -0.63
CA ALA A 2 13.53 -13.00 0.40
C ALA A 2 13.61 -11.63 -0.24
N ILE A 3 12.76 -10.72 0.20
CA ILE A 3 12.75 -9.35 -0.26
C ILE A 3 13.35 -8.49 0.85
N PRO A 4 14.41 -7.72 0.57
CA PRO A 4 14.99 -6.88 1.62
C PRO A 4 13.99 -5.82 2.08
N VAL A 5 13.77 -5.78 3.38
CA VAL A 5 12.87 -4.80 3.98
C VAL A 5 13.67 -3.54 4.31
N VAL A 6 13.16 -2.39 3.86
CA VAL A 6 13.78 -1.10 4.14
C VAL A 6 13.26 -0.53 5.44
N GLU A 7 11.93 -0.53 5.61
CA GLU A 7 11.28 0.04 6.79
C GLU A 7 10.04 -0.76 7.15
N ARG A 8 9.68 -0.70 8.43
CA ARG A 8 8.43 -1.25 8.92
C ARG A 8 7.69 -0.17 9.66
N ASN A 9 6.38 -0.13 9.48
CA ASN A 9 5.51 0.80 10.17
C ASN A 9 6.04 2.23 10.04
N TRP A 10 6.39 2.60 8.82
CA TRP A 10 6.99 3.90 8.55
C TRP A 10 5.93 4.99 8.49
N ALA A 11 6.19 6.09 9.16
CA ALA A 11 5.32 7.26 9.11
C ALA A 11 6.20 8.50 9.07
N GLY A 12 5.88 9.39 8.15
CA GLY A 12 6.59 10.67 8.08
C GLY A 12 5.92 11.71 8.97
N PRO A 13 6.59 12.84 9.18
CA PRO A 13 6.04 13.90 10.00
C PRO A 13 4.74 14.44 9.41
N GLY A 14 3.73 14.57 10.25
CA GLY A 14 2.45 15.12 9.82
C GLY A 14 1.60 14.23 8.94
N LEU A 15 2.03 13.01 8.71
CA LEU A 15 1.25 12.10 7.88
C LEU A 15 0.24 11.33 8.70
N ARG A 16 -0.89 11.00 8.06
CA ARG A 16 -2.00 10.38 8.77
C ARG A 16 -1.98 8.86 8.80
N ALA A 17 -1.11 8.26 8.02
CA ALA A 17 -1.06 6.81 7.95
C ALA A 17 0.37 6.35 7.96
N GLU A 18 0.54 5.14 8.45
CA GLU A 18 1.81 4.45 8.36
C GLU A 18 1.81 3.57 7.12
N VAL A 19 2.99 3.39 6.55
CA VAL A 19 3.19 2.34 5.55
C VAL A 19 3.66 1.11 6.31
N ASP A 20 2.93 0.02 6.19
CA ASP A 20 3.24 -1.16 6.98
C ASP A 20 4.60 -1.75 6.69
N LEU A 21 4.96 -1.81 5.41
CA LEU A 21 6.28 -2.28 5.00
C LEU A 21 6.74 -1.50 3.78
N ILE A 22 8.04 -1.23 3.74
CA ILE A 22 8.69 -0.71 2.53
C ILE A 22 9.82 -1.68 2.24
N ALA A 23 9.86 -2.21 1.03
CA ALA A 23 10.81 -3.25 0.68
C ALA A 23 11.25 -3.11 -0.77
N TRP A 24 12.35 -3.73 -1.10
CA TRP A 24 12.84 -3.77 -2.48
C TRP A 24 12.43 -5.07 -3.13
N ASP A 25 11.89 -4.97 -4.34
CA ASP A 25 11.69 -6.13 -5.19
C ASP A 25 12.51 -5.86 -6.45
N GLY A 26 13.74 -6.38 -6.46
CA GLY A 26 14.68 -6.01 -7.50
C GLY A 26 14.92 -4.50 -7.48
N PRO A 27 14.75 -3.81 -8.60
CA PRO A 27 14.95 -2.37 -8.66
C PRO A 27 13.70 -1.58 -8.25
N THR A 28 12.62 -2.25 -7.91
CA THR A 28 11.35 -1.60 -7.60
C THR A 28 11.20 -1.46 -6.10
N LEU A 29 10.87 -0.26 -5.64
CA LEU A 29 10.55 -0.02 -4.24
C LEU A 29 9.07 -0.29 -4.03
N VAL A 30 8.74 -1.15 -3.09
CA VAL A 30 7.37 -1.60 -2.88
C VAL A 30 6.87 -1.08 -1.54
N PHE A 31 5.74 -0.38 -1.58
CA PHE A 31 5.04 0.04 -0.38
C PHE A 31 3.91 -0.95 -0.16
N VAL A 32 3.92 -1.64 0.98
CA VAL A 32 3.01 -2.74 1.24
C VAL A 32 2.03 -2.36 2.33
N GLU A 33 0.76 -2.53 2.04
CA GLU A 33 -0.29 -2.46 3.03
C GLU A 33 -0.68 -3.86 3.44
N VAL A 34 -0.72 -4.11 4.75
CA VAL A 34 -1.08 -5.42 5.27
C VAL A 34 -2.45 -5.32 5.92
N LYS A 35 -3.35 -6.20 5.52
CA LYS A 35 -4.68 -6.31 6.10
C LYS A 35 -4.85 -7.66 6.73
N SER A 36 -5.58 -7.69 7.84
CA SER A 36 -5.97 -8.97 8.41
C SER A 36 -7.49 -9.10 8.36
N ARG A 37 -7.96 -10.28 8.06
CA ARG A 37 -9.37 -10.59 8.00
C ARG A 37 -9.63 -11.90 8.69
N LYS A 38 -10.73 -11.96 9.40
CA LYS A 38 -11.10 -13.20 10.03
C LYS A 38 -11.54 -14.22 8.99
N SER A 39 -12.25 -13.75 7.98
CA SER A 39 -12.80 -14.62 6.95
C SER A 39 -13.00 -13.78 5.69
N LEU A 40 -13.07 -14.43 4.53
CA LEU A 40 -13.33 -13.75 3.28
C LEU A 40 -14.78 -13.32 3.11
N GLU A 41 -15.65 -13.72 4.02
CA GLU A 41 -17.07 -13.43 3.91
C GLU A 41 -17.42 -11.98 4.17
N TYR A 42 -16.58 -11.26 4.84
CA TYR A 42 -16.86 -9.89 5.23
C TYR A 42 -16.00 -8.89 4.48
N SER A 43 -16.24 -8.71 3.22
CA SER A 43 -15.38 -7.83 2.45
C SER A 43 -16.00 -6.50 2.07
N ALA A 44 -17.30 -6.50 1.90
CA ALA A 44 -17.94 -5.35 1.27
C ALA A 44 -17.90 -4.04 2.05
N PRO A 45 -18.17 -4.02 3.34
CA PRO A 45 -18.29 -2.72 4.03
C PRO A 45 -16.97 -1.97 4.18
N GLU A 46 -15.86 -2.60 3.89
CA GLU A 46 -14.58 -1.98 4.11
C GLU A 46 -14.09 -1.15 2.94
N ARG A 47 -14.82 -1.16 1.84
CA ARG A 47 -14.30 -0.55 0.62
C ARG A 47 -14.02 0.95 0.77
N ALA A 48 -14.92 1.69 1.39
CA ALA A 48 -14.73 3.12 1.54
C ALA A 48 -13.55 3.44 2.45
N MET A 49 -13.39 2.68 3.51
CA MET A 49 -12.25 2.85 4.39
C MET A 49 -10.95 2.49 3.70
N ASP A 50 -11.01 1.50 2.81
CA ASP A 50 -9.83 1.11 2.06
C ASP A 50 -9.37 2.22 1.13
N ASP A 51 -10.30 2.92 0.50
CA ASP A 51 -9.94 4.01 -0.39
C ASP A 51 -9.29 5.15 0.37
N GLU A 52 -9.83 5.48 1.53
CA GLU A 52 -9.24 6.53 2.36
C GLU A 52 -7.85 6.12 2.84
N LYS A 53 -7.71 4.88 3.28
CA LYS A 53 -6.42 4.37 3.72
C LYS A 53 -5.41 4.41 2.58
N ARG A 54 -5.82 4.04 1.38
CA ARG A 54 -4.92 4.07 0.23
C ARG A 54 -4.45 5.48 -0.08
N ARG A 55 -5.34 6.46 0.03
CA ARG A 55 -4.94 7.84 -0.19
C ARG A 55 -3.89 8.28 0.82
N HIS A 56 -4.07 7.89 2.08
CA HIS A 56 -3.11 8.25 3.11
C HIS A 56 -1.77 7.55 2.91
N VAL A 57 -1.81 6.28 2.54
CA VAL A 57 -0.59 5.52 2.26
C VAL A 57 0.11 6.09 1.04
N THR A 58 -0.65 6.49 0.02
CA THR A 58 -0.07 7.07 -1.18
C THR A 58 0.62 8.40 -0.86
N ALA A 59 0.00 9.21 -0.01
CA ALA A 59 0.63 10.48 0.41
C ALA A 59 1.92 10.21 1.18
N ALA A 60 1.91 9.21 2.05
CA ALA A 60 3.10 8.83 2.80
C ALA A 60 4.21 8.34 1.87
N ALA A 61 3.83 7.56 0.87
CA ALA A 61 4.81 7.06 -0.10
C ALA A 61 5.42 8.19 -0.91
N ARG A 62 4.61 9.19 -1.32
CA ARG A 62 5.15 10.35 -2.02
C ARG A 62 6.15 11.11 -1.17
N TYR A 63 5.84 11.26 0.10
CA TYR A 63 6.78 11.92 1.02
C TYR A 63 8.09 11.15 1.08
N PHE A 64 8.00 9.84 1.23
CA PHE A 64 9.19 8.97 1.29
C PHE A 64 10.03 9.11 0.02
N LEU A 65 9.38 9.02 -1.14
CA LEU A 65 10.10 9.07 -2.41
C LEU A 65 10.78 10.42 -2.59
N ARG A 66 10.12 11.51 -2.24
CA ARG A 66 10.73 12.84 -2.33
C ARG A 66 11.93 12.97 -1.39
N ARG A 67 11.78 12.41 -0.20
CA ARG A 67 12.85 12.47 0.79
C ARG A 67 14.11 11.78 0.29
N TRP A 68 13.94 10.70 -0.47
CA TRP A 68 15.05 9.91 -0.99
C TRP A 68 15.32 10.20 -2.47
N ARG A 69 14.65 11.19 -3.04
CA ARG A 69 14.84 11.62 -4.43
C ARG A 69 14.61 10.50 -5.43
N MET A 70 13.55 9.77 -5.26
CA MET A 70 13.17 8.69 -6.15
C MET A 70 11.90 9.05 -6.91
N ALA A 71 11.80 8.57 -8.14
CA ALA A 71 10.64 8.81 -8.97
C ALA A 71 9.52 7.84 -8.63
N GLU A 72 8.27 8.28 -8.82
CA GLU A 72 7.11 7.42 -8.60
C GLU A 72 7.14 6.20 -9.50
N ALA A 73 7.71 6.32 -10.69
CA ALA A 73 7.81 5.20 -11.61
C ALA A 73 8.70 4.07 -11.08
N GLN A 74 9.50 4.33 -10.05
CA GLN A 74 10.37 3.32 -9.45
C GLN A 74 9.69 2.56 -8.32
N ALA A 75 8.43 2.85 -8.06
CA ALA A 75 7.73 2.30 -6.91
C ALA A 75 6.39 1.71 -7.32
N ARG A 76 5.89 0.82 -6.48
CA ARG A 76 4.54 0.30 -6.65
C ARG A 76 3.93 0.03 -5.28
N PHE A 77 2.61 -0.17 -5.27
CA PHE A 77 1.87 -0.49 -4.06
C PHE A 77 1.37 -1.92 -4.11
N ASP A 78 1.64 -2.67 -3.05
CA ASP A 78 1.15 -4.03 -2.94
C ASP A 78 0.22 -4.15 -1.74
N LEU A 79 -0.71 -5.07 -1.83
CA LEU A 79 -1.63 -5.37 -0.75
C LEU A 79 -1.42 -6.81 -0.34
N VAL A 80 -1.22 -7.04 0.95
CA VAL A 80 -1.13 -8.38 1.50
C VAL A 80 -2.27 -8.56 2.48
N THR A 81 -3.07 -9.58 2.28
CA THR A 81 -4.18 -9.89 3.18
C THR A 81 -3.89 -11.20 3.90
N VAL A 82 -3.95 -11.17 5.22
CA VAL A 82 -3.80 -12.37 6.04
C VAL A 82 -5.20 -12.77 6.48
N VAL A 83 -5.61 -13.97 6.08
CA VAL A 83 -6.92 -14.52 6.44
C VAL A 83 -6.69 -15.60 7.48
N PHE A 84 -7.48 -15.60 8.55
CA PHE A 84 -7.27 -16.52 9.64
C PHE A 84 -8.16 -17.77 9.64
N GLU A 85 -9.28 -17.72 8.92
CA GLU A 85 -10.19 -18.86 8.88
C GLU A 85 -10.72 -19.05 7.46
N PRO A 86 -10.15 -19.97 6.67
CA PRO A 86 -8.93 -20.72 6.93
C PRO A 86 -7.71 -19.84 6.76
N TYR A 87 -6.64 -20.21 7.42
CA TYR A 87 -5.42 -19.41 7.37
C TYR A 87 -4.82 -19.42 5.98
N ARG A 88 -4.61 -18.23 5.45
CA ARG A 88 -3.88 -18.08 4.19
C ARG A 88 -3.46 -16.63 4.01
N ILE A 89 -2.51 -16.43 3.12
CA ILE A 89 -2.02 -15.11 2.79
C ILE A 89 -2.28 -14.88 1.30
N GLU A 90 -2.88 -13.74 1.01
CA GLU A 90 -3.11 -13.33 -0.37
C GLU A 90 -2.28 -12.08 -0.64
N HIS A 91 -1.63 -12.06 -1.80
CA HIS A 91 -0.78 -10.95 -2.18
C HIS A 91 -1.21 -10.43 -3.53
N VAL A 92 -1.54 -9.16 -3.58
CA VAL A 92 -1.88 -8.48 -4.82
C VAL A 92 -0.78 -7.48 -5.10
N ALA A 93 0.03 -7.76 -6.10
CA ALA A 93 1.08 -6.84 -6.51
C ALA A 93 0.46 -5.72 -7.34
N ASP A 94 1.01 -4.53 -7.20
CA ASP A 94 0.57 -3.36 -7.96
C ASP A 94 -0.93 -3.14 -7.78
N ALA A 95 -1.36 -3.12 -6.54
CA ALA A 95 -2.78 -3.10 -6.21
C ALA A 95 -3.46 -1.78 -6.54
N TRP A 96 -2.73 -0.68 -6.54
CA TRP A 96 -3.24 0.61 -6.99
C TRP A 96 -2.06 1.47 -7.44
N SER A 97 -2.37 2.59 -8.10
CA SER A 97 -1.33 3.45 -8.62
C SER A 97 -1.37 4.81 -7.92
N PHE A 98 -0.30 5.57 -8.06
CA PHE A 98 -0.27 6.93 -7.55
C PHE A 98 -1.38 7.78 -8.16
N GLU A 99 -1.69 7.54 -9.41
CA GLU A 99 -2.71 8.31 -10.10
C GLU A 99 -4.09 8.08 -9.57
N GLU A 100 -4.40 6.85 -9.18
CA GLU A 100 -5.72 6.51 -8.66
C GLU A 100 -6.01 7.22 -7.35
N CYS A 101 -4.97 7.47 -6.56
CA CYS A 101 -5.12 8.12 -5.26
C CYS A 101 -4.50 9.50 -5.24
N GLY A 102 -4.07 9.98 -6.38
CA GLY A 102 -3.32 11.21 -6.46
C GLY A 102 -4.12 12.43 -6.51
N GLY A 103 -5.36 12.30 -6.42
CA GLY A 103 -6.05 13.42 -6.30
C GLY A 103 -6.80 13.91 -7.37
N GLN A 104 -6.83 14.93 -7.78
CA GLN A 104 -7.57 15.73 -8.52
C GLN A 104 -8.36 15.06 -9.58
N GLY A 105 -9.42 14.40 -9.32
CA GLY A 105 -10.29 13.80 -10.27
C GLY A 105 -9.70 12.68 -11.06
N ALA A 106 -8.62 12.26 -10.64
CA ALA A 106 -7.98 11.20 -11.34
C ALA A 106 -8.58 9.89 -10.90
N HIS A 107 -9.84 9.75 -11.03
CA HIS A 107 -10.41 8.47 -10.72
C HIS A 107 -10.64 7.71 -11.99
N ARG A 108 -10.61 6.42 -11.86
CA ARG A 108 -10.86 5.56 -12.93
C ARG A 108 -12.21 5.02 -12.86
N VAL A 109 -12.80 4.88 -13.99
CA VAL A 109 -14.10 4.25 -14.08
C VAL A 109 -13.90 2.93 -14.76
N PHE A 110 -14.27 1.92 -14.09
CA PHE A 110 -14.14 0.58 -14.66
C PHE A 110 -15.47 -0.10 -14.73
#